data_da84aa04812a276533512ebde59a9d01
#
_entry.id   da84aa04812a276533512ebde59a9d01
#
_cell.length_a   1.000
_cell.length_b   1.000
_cell.length_c   1.000
_cell.angle_alpha   90.00
_cell.angle_beta   90.00
_cell.angle_gamma   90.00
#
_symmetry.space_group_name_H-M   'P 1'
#
loop_
_entity.id
_entity.type
_entity.pdbx_description
1 polymer ?
#
loop_
_entity_poly.entity_id
_entity_poly.type
_entity_poly.pdbx_seq_one_letter_code
_entity_poly.pdbx_strand_id
1 'polypeptide(L)'
;MKKNFLLSLFFSLVLVFGAVSCNEPTPEPTPEPTPDQPVKPESGEPVALEDFTVTLTSLHAGDVFLTIEPENKDMSYWYSLQIKEDMPETDEEVIAADRDYFEYIASSNGLSLVELLSGNLVSGDKEWMYNSLSPKTEYVLYMYGLSIEGEALTAVNRLTFTTPAVEKLDCTFDIVVGDNITANSFSVTIVPSDNTVGYFYDIFPAWMYEEYCLSDAA
;
A
#
# COMPACT_ATOMS: atom_id res chain seq x y z
N MET A 1 -5.93 -7.27 -28.78
CA MET A 1 -4.54 -7.12 -28.32
C MET A 1 -4.58 -7.43 -26.83
N LYS A 2 -4.01 -8.55 -26.38
CA LYS A 2 -4.02 -8.97 -24.97
C LYS A 2 -3.03 -8.09 -24.22
N LYS A 3 -3.53 -7.22 -23.32
CA LYS A 3 -2.71 -6.51 -22.35
C LYS A 3 -2.24 -7.51 -21.29
N ASN A 4 -0.94 -7.64 -21.13
CA ASN A 4 -0.35 -8.49 -20.11
C ASN A 4 -0.58 -7.83 -18.74
N PHE A 5 -1.43 -8.43 -17.93
CA PHE A 5 -1.63 -8.07 -16.52
C PHE A 5 -0.42 -8.60 -15.73
N LEU A 6 0.52 -7.73 -15.41
CA LEU A 6 1.66 -8.07 -14.55
C LEU A 6 1.28 -7.71 -13.11
N LEU A 7 0.82 -8.72 -12.39
CA LEU A 7 0.52 -8.60 -10.97
C LEU A 7 1.83 -8.60 -10.18
N SER A 8 2.13 -7.49 -9.51
CA SER A 8 3.30 -7.34 -8.63
C SER A 8 2.98 -7.88 -7.25
N LEU A 9 3.45 -9.09 -6.94
CA LEU A 9 3.37 -9.68 -5.61
C LEU A 9 4.61 -9.27 -4.80
N PHE A 10 4.47 -8.37 -3.82
CA PHE A 10 5.53 -8.03 -2.88
C PHE A 10 5.33 -8.76 -1.55
N PHE A 11 6.29 -9.60 -1.23
CA PHE A 11 6.47 -10.19 0.09
C PHE A 11 7.09 -9.14 1.02
N SER A 12 6.38 -8.71 2.04
CA SER A 12 6.90 -7.75 3.03
C SER A 12 7.35 -8.46 4.29
N LEU A 13 8.63 -8.31 4.59
CA LEU A 13 9.25 -8.67 5.86
C LEU A 13 8.98 -7.57 6.89
N VAL A 14 8.36 -7.92 8.01
CA VAL A 14 8.00 -7.02 9.09
C VAL A 14 9.24 -6.70 9.95
N LEU A 15 9.54 -5.41 10.13
CA LEU A 15 10.36 -4.91 11.24
C LEU A 15 9.56 -3.88 12.04
N VAL A 16 9.35 -4.20 13.30
CA VAL A 16 8.66 -3.35 14.29
C VAL A 16 9.62 -2.35 14.88
N PHE A 17 9.30 -1.05 14.86
CA PHE A 17 9.87 -0.06 15.77
C PHE A 17 8.81 0.91 16.33
N GLY A 18 9.00 1.20 17.60
CA GLY A 18 8.08 1.77 18.54
C GLY A 18 7.80 3.26 18.42
N ALA A 19 6.78 3.65 19.13
CA ALA A 19 6.13 4.93 19.23
C ALA A 19 6.96 6.04 19.93
N VAL A 20 6.77 7.29 19.49
CA VAL A 20 6.89 8.49 20.34
C VAL A 20 5.75 9.47 20.01
N SER A 21 5.02 9.82 21.06
CA SER A 21 3.94 10.79 21.14
C SER A 21 4.43 12.23 21.05
N CYS A 22 3.68 13.13 20.36
CA CYS A 22 3.55 14.54 20.80
C CYS A 22 2.41 15.30 20.12
N ASN A 23 1.53 15.83 20.98
CA ASN A 23 0.71 17.06 20.93
C ASN A 23 -0.04 17.48 19.67
N GLU A 24 -1.37 17.44 19.80
CA GLU A 24 -2.38 17.98 18.89
C GLU A 24 -2.47 19.52 18.89
N PRO A 25 -2.66 20.17 17.73
CA PRO A 25 -3.32 21.46 17.62
C PRO A 25 -4.84 21.28 17.40
N THR A 26 -5.62 22.19 17.99
CA THR A 26 -7.09 22.25 17.97
C THR A 26 -7.64 22.34 16.54
N PRO A 27 -8.63 21.51 16.13
CA PRO A 27 -9.19 21.54 14.79
C PRO A 27 -10.11 22.73 14.54
N GLU A 28 -9.98 23.34 13.35
CA GLU A 28 -10.98 24.25 12.77
C GLU A 28 -12.24 23.47 12.33
N PRO A 29 -13.44 24.08 12.37
CA PRO A 29 -14.69 23.41 12.03
C PRO A 29 -14.75 23.06 10.54
N THR A 30 -14.92 21.76 10.26
CA THR A 30 -15.07 21.17 8.93
C THR A 30 -16.42 21.59 8.29
N PRO A 31 -16.47 21.99 7.00
CA PRO A 31 -17.73 22.24 6.30
C PRO A 31 -18.50 20.92 6.05
N GLU A 32 -19.83 20.95 6.23
CA GLU A 32 -20.72 19.83 5.99
C GLU A 32 -20.61 19.33 4.53
N PRO A 33 -20.57 18.00 4.29
CA PRO A 33 -20.43 17.43 2.96
C PRO A 33 -21.70 17.62 2.14
N THR A 34 -21.54 18.05 0.89
CA THR A 34 -22.59 18.10 -0.13
C THR A 34 -22.92 16.66 -0.61
N PRO A 35 -24.20 16.28 -0.83
CA PRO A 35 -24.64 14.87 -0.98
C PRO A 35 -24.16 14.08 -2.20
N ASP A 36 -23.36 14.62 -3.10
CA ASP A 36 -22.97 13.98 -4.38
C ASP A 36 -21.46 13.96 -4.70
N GLN A 37 -20.60 14.13 -3.71
CA GLN A 37 -19.17 13.92 -3.93
C GLN A 37 -18.73 12.60 -3.31
N PRO A 38 -17.90 11.79 -4.01
CA PRO A 38 -17.29 10.62 -3.38
C PRO A 38 -16.52 11.07 -2.14
N VAL A 39 -16.87 10.48 -1.00
CA VAL A 39 -16.23 10.78 0.29
C VAL A 39 -14.74 10.50 0.12
N LYS A 40 -13.92 11.57 0.15
CA LYS A 40 -12.48 11.41 0.25
C LYS A 40 -12.17 10.97 1.69
N PRO A 41 -11.74 9.74 1.93
CA PRO A 41 -11.44 9.30 3.28
C PRO A 41 -10.29 10.14 3.85
N GLU A 42 -10.55 10.81 4.96
CA GLU A 42 -9.50 11.43 5.75
C GLU A 42 -8.86 10.37 6.64
N SER A 43 -7.55 10.46 6.83
CA SER A 43 -6.83 9.50 7.68
C SER A 43 -7.39 9.51 9.11
N GLY A 44 -7.74 8.33 9.60
CA GLY A 44 -8.26 8.12 10.95
C GLY A 44 -9.79 8.10 11.09
N GLU A 45 -10.56 8.43 10.05
CA GLU A 45 -12.01 8.33 10.11
C GLU A 45 -12.51 7.00 9.51
N PRO A 46 -13.39 6.26 10.21
CA PRO A 46 -13.98 5.04 9.68
C PRO A 46 -14.99 5.35 8.56
N VAL A 47 -14.87 4.63 7.45
CA VAL A 47 -15.80 4.68 6.32
C VAL A 47 -16.65 3.41 6.33
N ALA A 48 -17.95 3.56 6.56
CA ALA A 48 -18.91 2.46 6.49
C ALA A 48 -19.23 2.15 5.01
N LEU A 49 -19.04 0.90 4.62
CA LEU A 49 -19.48 0.31 3.37
C LEU A 49 -20.67 -0.61 3.66
N GLU A 50 -21.15 -1.36 2.66
CA GLU A 50 -22.34 -2.20 2.85
C GLU A 50 -22.11 -3.35 3.85
N ASP A 51 -20.99 -4.06 3.73
CA ASP A 51 -20.65 -5.23 4.56
C ASP A 51 -19.40 -5.03 5.43
N PHE A 52 -18.73 -3.91 5.30
CA PHE A 52 -17.44 -3.63 5.96
C PHE A 52 -17.35 -2.19 6.44
N THR A 53 -16.61 -1.99 7.51
CA THR A 53 -16.09 -0.67 7.88
C THR A 53 -14.60 -0.64 7.63
N VAL A 54 -14.08 0.42 7.00
CA VAL A 54 -12.66 0.58 6.72
C VAL A 54 -12.16 1.88 7.32
N THR A 55 -11.05 1.82 8.03
CA THR A 55 -10.34 3.00 8.56
C THR A 55 -8.96 3.07 7.95
N LEU A 56 -8.63 4.17 7.25
CA LEU A 56 -7.26 4.48 6.87
C LEU A 56 -6.58 5.13 8.06
N THR A 57 -5.84 4.36 8.86
CA THR A 57 -5.20 4.85 10.10
C THR A 57 -4.03 5.78 9.82
N SER A 58 -3.34 5.58 8.70
CA SER A 58 -2.39 6.57 8.14
C SER A 58 -2.32 6.43 6.63
N LEU A 59 -2.09 7.54 5.94
CA LEU A 59 -1.95 7.60 4.49
C LEU A 59 -0.79 8.52 4.12
N HIS A 60 0.26 7.94 3.53
CA HIS A 60 1.44 8.65 3.07
C HIS A 60 1.61 8.51 1.54
N ALA A 61 2.61 9.18 1.01
CA ALA A 61 2.89 9.16 -0.43
C ALA A 61 3.22 7.75 -0.96
N GLY A 62 3.82 6.90 -0.14
CA GLY A 62 4.29 5.57 -0.53
C GLY A 62 3.66 4.40 0.23
N ASP A 63 2.80 4.67 1.22
CA ASP A 63 2.19 3.62 2.03
C ASP A 63 0.84 4.04 2.61
N VAL A 64 0.03 3.04 2.99
CA VAL A 64 -1.21 3.21 3.73
C VAL A 64 -1.33 2.12 4.79
N PHE A 65 -1.65 2.52 6.03
CA PHE A 65 -2.08 1.62 7.08
C PHE A 65 -3.60 1.68 7.19
N LEU A 66 -4.23 0.53 7.30
CA LEU A 66 -5.68 0.43 7.33
C LEU A 66 -6.18 -0.69 8.25
N THR A 67 -7.40 -0.53 8.72
CA THR A 67 -8.16 -1.56 9.40
C THR A 67 -9.40 -1.88 8.58
N ILE A 68 -9.69 -3.17 8.38
CA ILE A 68 -10.90 -3.69 7.75
C ILE A 68 -11.72 -4.41 8.82
N GLU A 69 -12.95 -4.02 9.01
CA GLU A 69 -13.87 -4.56 10.00
C GLU A 69 -15.13 -5.08 9.29
N PRO A 70 -15.26 -6.39 9.04
CA PRO A 70 -16.49 -6.94 8.46
C PRO A 70 -17.65 -6.83 9.49
N GLU A 71 -18.89 -6.55 9.03
CA GLU A 71 -20.07 -6.56 9.89
C GLU A 71 -20.31 -7.96 10.48
N ASN A 72 -20.16 -9.00 9.65
CA ASN A 72 -20.18 -10.39 10.10
C ASN A 72 -18.75 -10.89 10.35
N LYS A 73 -18.35 -10.93 11.62
CA LYS A 73 -17.00 -11.35 12.03
C LYS A 73 -16.65 -12.80 11.73
N ASP A 74 -17.63 -13.65 11.51
CA ASP A 74 -17.45 -15.07 11.18
C ASP A 74 -17.35 -15.31 9.66
N MET A 75 -17.64 -14.30 8.84
CA MET A 75 -17.54 -14.37 7.39
C MET A 75 -16.07 -14.40 6.97
N SER A 76 -15.72 -15.35 6.09
CA SER A 76 -14.45 -15.30 5.38
C SER A 76 -14.54 -14.30 4.22
N TYR A 77 -13.46 -13.57 3.97
CA TYR A 77 -13.43 -12.56 2.92
C TYR A 77 -12.04 -12.43 2.28
N TRP A 78 -12.05 -11.88 1.07
CA TRP A 78 -10.88 -11.45 0.33
C TRP A 78 -10.81 -9.92 0.30
N TYR A 79 -9.63 -9.38 0.26
CA TYR A 79 -9.38 -7.94 0.05
C TYR A 79 -8.12 -7.72 -0.78
N SER A 80 -8.13 -6.69 -1.62
CA SER A 80 -6.97 -6.31 -2.43
C SER A 80 -6.98 -4.82 -2.74
N LEU A 81 -5.84 -4.31 -3.17
CA LEU A 81 -5.63 -2.92 -3.55
C LEU A 81 -5.20 -2.85 -5.01
N GLN A 82 -5.86 -2.00 -5.79
CA GLN A 82 -5.52 -1.76 -7.20
C GLN A 82 -5.47 -0.28 -7.52
N ILE A 83 -4.73 0.09 -8.56
CA ILE A 83 -4.82 1.41 -9.17
C ILE A 83 -6.21 1.53 -9.79
N LYS A 84 -6.89 2.63 -9.55
CA LYS A 84 -8.28 2.83 -9.99
C LYS A 84 -8.45 2.69 -11.51
N GLU A 85 -7.48 3.16 -12.29
CA GLU A 85 -7.50 3.06 -13.74
C GLU A 85 -7.54 1.60 -14.26
N ASP A 86 -6.97 0.66 -13.49
CA ASP A 86 -6.90 -0.76 -13.83
C ASP A 86 -8.02 -1.59 -13.19
N MET A 87 -8.86 -0.98 -12.32
CA MET A 87 -9.93 -1.67 -11.61
C MET A 87 -11.09 -1.97 -12.56
N PRO A 88 -11.59 -3.23 -12.64
CA PRO A 88 -12.81 -3.54 -13.38
C PRO A 88 -14.04 -2.78 -12.84
N GLU A 89 -14.97 -2.43 -13.74
CA GLU A 89 -16.13 -1.59 -13.39
C GLU A 89 -17.20 -2.36 -12.62
N THR A 90 -17.44 -3.63 -12.97
CA THR A 90 -18.51 -4.44 -12.39
C THR A 90 -17.99 -5.44 -11.36
N ASP A 91 -18.86 -5.87 -10.44
CA ASP A 91 -18.55 -6.88 -9.44
C ASP A 91 -18.24 -8.23 -10.08
N GLU A 92 -19.00 -8.59 -11.13
CA GLU A 92 -18.80 -9.83 -11.85
C GLU A 92 -17.41 -9.90 -12.49
N GLU A 93 -16.93 -8.78 -13.05
CA GLU A 93 -15.59 -8.72 -13.64
C GLU A 93 -14.48 -8.81 -12.58
N VAL A 94 -14.66 -8.17 -11.42
CA VAL A 94 -13.71 -8.27 -10.29
C VAL A 94 -13.63 -9.71 -9.78
N ILE A 95 -14.79 -10.31 -9.49
CA ILE A 95 -14.86 -11.69 -8.97
C ILE A 95 -14.29 -12.69 -9.98
N ALA A 96 -14.56 -12.49 -11.27
CA ALA A 96 -14.03 -13.35 -12.33
C ALA A 96 -12.49 -13.21 -12.45
N ALA A 97 -11.96 -11.99 -12.37
CA ALA A 97 -10.52 -11.75 -12.43
C ALA A 97 -9.79 -12.34 -11.22
N ASP A 98 -10.35 -12.19 -10.01
CA ASP A 98 -9.80 -12.79 -8.79
C ASP A 98 -9.83 -14.31 -8.86
N ARG A 99 -10.92 -14.90 -9.37
CA ARG A 99 -11.03 -16.35 -9.55
C ARG A 99 -9.98 -16.88 -10.50
N ASP A 100 -9.82 -16.27 -11.67
CA ASP A 100 -8.79 -16.65 -12.65
C ASP A 100 -7.38 -16.57 -12.01
N TYR A 101 -7.15 -15.54 -11.20
CA TYR A 101 -5.90 -15.38 -10.47
C TYR A 101 -5.69 -16.50 -9.43
N PHE A 102 -6.69 -16.83 -8.63
CA PHE A 102 -6.58 -17.90 -7.63
C PHE A 102 -6.37 -19.27 -8.28
N GLU A 103 -7.09 -19.57 -9.36
CA GLU A 103 -6.91 -20.81 -10.12
C GLU A 103 -5.50 -20.93 -10.71
N TYR A 104 -4.97 -19.81 -11.23
CA TYR A 104 -3.59 -19.75 -11.74
C TYR A 104 -2.57 -20.00 -10.61
N ILE A 105 -2.71 -19.33 -9.46
CA ILE A 105 -1.80 -19.49 -8.33
C ILE A 105 -1.89 -20.90 -7.74
N ALA A 106 -3.08 -21.44 -7.55
CA ALA A 106 -3.29 -22.81 -7.06
C ALA A 106 -2.59 -23.82 -7.98
N SER A 107 -2.87 -23.75 -9.28
CA SER A 107 -2.25 -24.61 -10.29
C SER A 107 -0.72 -24.52 -10.30
N SER A 108 -0.19 -23.29 -10.25
CA SER A 108 1.26 -23.05 -10.27
C SER A 108 1.99 -23.62 -9.03
N ASN A 109 1.29 -23.77 -7.92
CA ASN A 109 1.82 -24.32 -6.68
C ASN A 109 1.41 -25.79 -6.44
N GLY A 110 0.68 -26.41 -7.37
CA GLY A 110 0.21 -27.80 -7.23
C GLY A 110 -0.87 -27.96 -6.14
N LEU A 111 -1.62 -26.89 -5.84
CA LEU A 111 -2.72 -26.86 -4.87
C LEU A 111 -4.06 -26.91 -5.60
N SER A 112 -5.08 -27.36 -4.88
CA SER A 112 -6.46 -27.09 -5.26
C SER A 112 -6.86 -25.65 -4.90
N LEU A 113 -7.93 -25.14 -5.51
CA LEU A 113 -8.49 -23.82 -5.16
C LEU A 113 -8.86 -23.75 -3.66
N VAL A 114 -9.47 -24.80 -3.13
CA VAL A 114 -9.87 -24.88 -1.72
C VAL A 114 -8.66 -24.79 -0.79
N GLU A 115 -7.58 -25.50 -1.09
CA GLU A 115 -6.34 -25.43 -0.30
C GLU A 115 -5.72 -24.03 -0.33
N LEU A 116 -5.69 -23.39 -1.49
CA LEU A 116 -5.20 -22.02 -1.63
C LEU A 116 -6.06 -21.06 -0.81
N LEU A 117 -7.38 -21.06 -1.00
CA LEU A 117 -8.28 -20.12 -0.33
C LEU A 117 -8.33 -20.33 1.17
N SER A 118 -8.33 -21.58 1.64
CA SER A 118 -8.28 -21.90 3.09
C SER A 118 -7.07 -21.31 3.79
N GLY A 119 -5.95 -21.11 3.09
CA GLY A 119 -4.73 -20.52 3.65
C GLY A 119 -4.61 -19.00 3.48
N ASN A 120 -5.47 -18.38 2.66
CA ASN A 120 -5.33 -16.96 2.29
C ASN A 120 -6.53 -16.08 2.63
N LEU A 121 -7.73 -16.66 2.79
CA LEU A 121 -8.88 -15.90 3.25
C LEU A 121 -8.71 -15.50 4.72
N VAL A 122 -9.28 -14.36 5.06
CA VAL A 122 -9.28 -13.81 6.43
C VAL A 122 -10.72 -13.79 6.97
N SER A 123 -10.84 -13.73 8.30
CA SER A 123 -12.11 -13.49 8.99
C SER A 123 -11.86 -12.60 10.20
N GLY A 124 -12.90 -11.92 10.69
CA GLY A 124 -12.77 -10.93 11.75
C GLY A 124 -12.01 -9.67 11.30
N ASP A 125 -11.60 -8.85 12.26
CA ASP A 125 -10.92 -7.59 11.99
C ASP A 125 -9.51 -7.84 11.46
N LYS A 126 -9.09 -7.02 10.50
CA LYS A 126 -7.79 -7.10 9.87
C LYS A 126 -7.11 -5.76 9.82
N GLU A 127 -5.93 -5.68 10.42
CA GLU A 127 -4.99 -4.58 10.22
C GLU A 127 -4.01 -4.95 9.11
N TRP A 128 -3.77 -4.02 8.19
CA TRP A 128 -2.86 -4.24 7.09
C TRP A 128 -2.13 -2.97 6.67
N MET A 129 -0.96 -3.15 6.07
CA MET A 129 -0.18 -2.08 5.46
C MET A 129 0.12 -2.44 4.00
N TYR A 130 -0.22 -1.55 3.10
CA TYR A 130 0.32 -1.54 1.74
C TYR A 130 1.47 -0.55 1.66
N ASN A 131 2.59 -0.97 1.10
CA ASN A 131 3.77 -0.15 0.85
C ASN A 131 4.10 -0.13 -0.65
N SER A 132 5.10 0.66 -1.03
CA SER A 132 5.52 0.82 -2.42
C SER A 132 4.41 1.38 -3.33
N LEU A 133 3.55 2.21 -2.76
CA LEU A 133 2.53 2.94 -3.51
C LEU A 133 3.19 4.08 -4.29
N SER A 134 2.57 4.44 -5.43
CA SER A 134 2.96 5.62 -6.20
C SER A 134 2.32 6.87 -5.61
N PRO A 135 3.05 8.00 -5.47
CA PRO A 135 2.48 9.27 -5.03
C PRO A 135 1.44 9.82 -6.01
N LYS A 136 0.48 10.60 -5.52
CA LYS A 136 -0.59 11.24 -6.32
C LYS A 136 -1.38 10.27 -7.20
N THR A 137 -1.49 9.02 -6.76
CA THR A 137 -2.15 7.94 -7.49
C THR A 137 -3.45 7.58 -6.81
N GLU A 138 -4.51 7.44 -7.59
CA GLU A 138 -5.81 7.01 -7.10
C GLU A 138 -5.85 5.47 -7.04
N TYR A 139 -6.17 4.95 -5.85
CA TYR A 139 -6.27 3.53 -5.55
C TYR A 139 -7.69 3.16 -5.16
N VAL A 140 -8.08 1.92 -5.44
CA VAL A 140 -9.29 1.29 -4.94
C VAL A 140 -8.89 0.11 -4.06
N LEU A 141 -9.20 0.21 -2.78
CA LEU A 141 -9.24 -0.92 -1.87
C LEU A 141 -10.60 -1.59 -2.07
N TYR A 142 -10.61 -2.86 -2.43
CA TYR A 142 -11.86 -3.61 -2.56
C TYR A 142 -11.82 -4.87 -1.70
N MET A 143 -13.00 -5.29 -1.27
CA MET A 143 -13.19 -6.47 -0.45
C MET A 143 -14.59 -7.05 -0.65
N TYR A 144 -14.71 -8.34 -0.46
CA TYR A 144 -15.99 -9.05 -0.49
C TYR A 144 -15.92 -10.37 0.26
N GLY A 145 -17.05 -10.82 0.79
CA GLY A 145 -17.19 -12.15 1.36
C GLY A 145 -16.90 -13.22 0.31
N LEU A 146 -16.04 -14.16 0.62
CA LEU A 146 -15.62 -15.23 -0.28
C LEU A 146 -15.52 -16.56 0.49
N SER A 147 -16.15 -17.60 -0.06
CA SER A 147 -16.05 -18.94 0.50
C SER A 147 -14.75 -19.64 0.08
N ILE A 148 -14.38 -20.71 0.77
CA ILE A 148 -13.21 -21.53 0.40
C ILE A 148 -13.42 -22.29 -0.93
N GLU A 149 -14.68 -22.42 -1.40
CA GLU A 149 -15.01 -22.97 -2.71
C GLU A 149 -14.91 -21.93 -3.84
N GLY A 150 -14.64 -20.67 -3.49
CA GLY A 150 -14.52 -19.56 -4.44
C GLY A 150 -15.86 -18.94 -4.85
N GLU A 151 -16.89 -19.08 -4.01
CA GLU A 151 -18.17 -18.43 -4.21
C GLU A 151 -18.22 -17.08 -3.48
N ALA A 152 -18.61 -16.01 -4.17
CA ALA A 152 -18.83 -14.71 -3.55
C ALA A 152 -20.03 -14.76 -2.61
N LEU A 153 -19.86 -14.28 -1.39
CA LEU A 153 -20.86 -14.26 -0.32
C LEU A 153 -21.55 -12.90 -0.20
N THR A 154 -20.89 -11.83 -0.66
CA THR A 154 -21.40 -10.45 -0.68
C THR A 154 -21.09 -9.77 -2.01
N ALA A 155 -21.65 -8.58 -2.21
CA ALA A 155 -21.23 -7.67 -3.27
C ALA A 155 -19.77 -7.20 -3.04
N VAL A 156 -19.13 -6.64 -4.06
CA VAL A 156 -17.79 -6.06 -3.94
C VAL A 156 -17.90 -4.67 -3.32
N ASN A 157 -17.42 -4.53 -2.11
CA ASN A 157 -17.29 -3.24 -1.43
C ASN A 157 -16.01 -2.53 -1.90
N ARG A 158 -16.08 -1.23 -2.19
CA ARG A 158 -14.97 -0.44 -2.73
C ARG A 158 -14.75 0.83 -1.93
N LEU A 159 -13.50 1.10 -1.56
CA LEU A 159 -13.05 2.37 -0.98
C LEU A 159 -11.99 2.99 -1.89
N THR A 160 -12.25 4.17 -2.41
CA THR A 160 -11.29 4.90 -3.24
C THR A 160 -10.56 5.94 -2.39
N PHE A 161 -9.23 6.01 -2.56
CA PHE A 161 -8.41 7.05 -1.94
C PHE A 161 -7.27 7.44 -2.88
N THR A 162 -6.66 8.62 -2.62
CA THR A 162 -5.52 9.12 -3.40
C THR A 162 -4.33 9.32 -2.46
N THR A 163 -3.19 8.72 -2.80
CA THR A 163 -1.94 8.95 -2.08
C THR A 163 -1.51 10.42 -2.18
N PRO A 164 -0.99 11.03 -1.09
CA PRO A 164 -0.46 12.38 -1.12
C PRO A 164 0.71 12.52 -2.10
N ALA A 165 1.04 13.79 -2.40
CA ALA A 165 2.31 14.09 -3.05
C ALA A 165 3.47 13.75 -2.11
N VAL A 166 4.64 13.42 -2.69
CA VAL A 166 5.88 13.44 -1.91
C VAL A 166 6.16 14.88 -1.49
N GLU A 167 6.23 15.12 -0.20
CA GLU A 167 6.71 16.40 0.30
C GLU A 167 8.23 16.46 0.12
N LYS A 168 8.67 17.46 -0.64
CA LYS A 168 10.09 17.74 -0.79
C LYS A 168 10.56 18.41 0.48
N LEU A 169 11.30 17.69 1.31
CA LEU A 169 11.90 18.25 2.51
C LEU A 169 13.13 19.09 2.11
N ASP A 170 13.28 20.28 2.71
CA ASP A 170 14.47 21.12 2.59
C ASP A 170 15.59 20.56 3.49
N CYS A 171 16.03 19.34 3.18
CA CYS A 171 17.16 18.71 3.85
C CYS A 171 18.33 18.60 2.89
N THR A 172 19.45 19.20 3.25
CA THR A 172 20.71 19.10 2.52
C THR A 172 21.66 18.17 3.27
N PHE A 173 22.62 17.60 2.57
CA PHE A 173 23.60 16.67 3.14
C PHE A 173 25.01 17.17 2.88
N ASP A 174 25.80 17.32 3.94
CA ASP A 174 27.25 17.49 3.81
C ASP A 174 27.87 16.08 3.79
N ILE A 175 28.56 15.77 2.69
CA ILE A 175 29.22 14.48 2.49
C ILE A 175 30.73 14.70 2.49
N VAL A 176 31.41 14.15 3.49
CA VAL A 176 32.84 14.25 3.65
C VAL A 176 33.45 12.86 3.49
N VAL A 177 34.33 12.71 2.50
CA VAL A 177 35.13 11.51 2.31
C VAL A 177 36.39 11.67 3.13
N GLY A 178 36.69 10.69 3.98
CA GLY A 178 37.89 10.73 4.84
C GLY A 178 39.17 10.53 4.03
N ASP A 179 40.28 11.02 4.58
CA ASP A 179 41.59 11.02 3.92
C ASP A 179 42.21 9.61 3.74
N ASN A 180 41.73 8.62 4.47
CA ASN A 180 42.29 7.25 4.44
C ASN A 180 41.54 6.39 3.41
N ILE A 181 41.78 6.62 2.13
CA ILE A 181 41.28 5.81 1.04
C ILE A 181 42.29 4.69 0.72
N THR A 182 41.81 3.45 0.74
CA THR A 182 42.61 2.27 0.37
C THR A 182 41.99 1.58 -0.86
N ALA A 183 42.65 0.54 -1.36
CA ALA A 183 42.11 -0.24 -2.48
C ALA A 183 40.75 -0.92 -2.16
N ASN A 184 40.44 -1.14 -0.87
CA ASN A 184 39.29 -1.95 -0.44
C ASN A 184 38.38 -1.24 0.58
N SER A 185 38.71 -0.03 1.00
CA SER A 185 37.94 0.69 2.01
C SER A 185 38.16 2.19 1.95
N PHE A 186 37.16 2.93 2.34
CA PHE A 186 37.21 4.36 2.63
C PHE A 186 36.16 4.68 3.70
N SER A 187 36.24 5.85 4.28
CA SER A 187 35.24 6.34 5.24
C SER A 187 34.47 7.50 4.63
N VAL A 188 33.20 7.56 4.91
CA VAL A 188 32.32 8.65 4.55
C VAL A 188 31.58 9.12 5.79
N THR A 189 31.50 10.43 5.98
CA THR A 189 30.64 11.06 6.97
C THR A 189 29.54 11.78 6.23
N ILE A 190 28.27 11.48 6.58
CA ILE A 190 27.08 12.13 6.03
C ILE A 190 26.42 12.91 7.16
N VAL A 191 26.28 14.22 6.98
CA VAL A 191 25.66 15.11 7.97
C VAL A 191 24.43 15.76 7.33
N PRO A 192 23.21 15.34 7.71
CA PRO A 192 22.01 16.02 7.26
C PRO A 192 21.87 17.39 7.92
N SER A 193 21.29 18.36 7.21
CA SER A 193 20.96 19.68 7.78
C SER A 193 19.83 19.60 8.81
N ASP A 194 19.01 18.57 8.75
CA ASP A 194 17.96 18.23 9.72
C ASP A 194 18.10 16.77 10.16
N ASN A 195 18.45 16.57 11.43
CA ASN A 195 18.66 15.24 12.02
C ASN A 195 17.35 14.49 12.33
N THR A 196 16.19 15.11 12.14
CA THR A 196 14.88 14.46 12.32
C THR A 196 14.41 13.74 11.05
N VAL A 197 15.03 14.04 9.91
CA VAL A 197 14.69 13.45 8.61
C VAL A 197 15.36 12.09 8.47
N GLY A 198 14.54 11.06 8.22
CA GLY A 198 15.06 9.75 7.81
C GLY A 198 15.63 9.81 6.40
N TYR A 199 16.77 9.21 6.18
CA TYR A 199 17.38 9.14 4.84
C TYR A 199 17.97 7.76 4.56
N PHE A 200 18.06 7.45 3.28
CA PHE A 200 18.77 6.27 2.77
C PHE A 200 20.05 6.71 2.08
N TYR A 201 21.09 5.92 2.19
CA TYR A 201 22.32 6.11 1.41
C TYR A 201 22.79 4.78 0.83
N ASP A 202 23.47 4.87 -0.32
CA ASP A 202 24.10 3.73 -0.94
C ASP A 202 25.37 4.20 -1.67
N ILE A 203 26.24 3.26 -2.05
CA ILE A 203 27.51 3.51 -2.72
C ILE A 203 27.58 2.62 -3.94
N PHE A 204 27.63 3.25 -5.11
CA PHE A 204 27.73 2.55 -6.39
C PHE A 204 29.02 2.92 -7.13
N PRO A 205 29.57 2.03 -7.97
CA PRO A 205 30.53 2.43 -8.98
C PRO A 205 29.92 3.51 -9.89
N ALA A 206 30.72 4.53 -10.27
CA ALA A 206 30.22 5.66 -11.07
C ALA A 206 29.53 5.21 -12.37
N TRP A 207 30.06 4.18 -13.04
CA TRP A 207 29.47 3.64 -14.26
C TRP A 207 28.06 3.05 -14.04
N MET A 208 27.81 2.46 -12.87
CA MET A 208 26.48 1.90 -12.53
C MET A 208 25.48 3.04 -12.27
N TYR A 209 25.92 4.12 -11.63
CA TYR A 209 25.07 5.30 -11.45
C TYR A 209 24.70 5.94 -12.80
N GLU A 210 25.65 6.09 -13.71
CA GLU A 210 25.41 6.63 -15.05
C GLU A 210 24.49 5.76 -15.90
N GLU A 211 24.55 4.43 -15.72
CA GLU A 211 23.74 3.48 -16.51
C GLU A 211 22.31 3.30 -15.98
N TYR A 212 22.12 3.28 -14.66
CA TYR A 212 20.84 2.89 -14.03
C TYR A 212 20.14 4.01 -13.27
N CYS A 213 20.84 5.03 -12.82
CA CYS A 213 20.29 6.17 -12.09
C CYS A 213 20.23 7.41 -12.99
N LEU A 214 19.35 7.39 -13.97
CA LEU A 214 19.36 8.28 -15.14
C LEU A 214 19.04 9.75 -14.91
N SER A 215 18.66 10.22 -13.75
CA SER A 215 18.60 11.66 -13.43
C SER A 215 18.28 11.92 -11.96
N ASP A 216 18.88 12.96 -11.40
CA ASP A 216 18.46 13.61 -10.16
C ASP A 216 17.17 14.41 -10.33
N ALA A 217 16.45 14.20 -11.44
CA ALA A 217 15.23 14.87 -11.79
C ALA A 217 14.01 14.03 -11.41
N ALA A 218 13.51 14.25 -10.23
CA ALA A 218 12.14 13.97 -9.86
C ALA A 218 11.44 15.29 -9.47
#